data_1bd3e2019822d212891b84f5b4b87cfa
#
_entry.id   1bd3e2019822d212891b84f5b4b87cfa
#
_cell.length_a   1.000
_cell.length_b   1.000
_cell.length_c   1.000
_cell.angle_alpha   90.00
_cell.angle_beta   90.00
_cell.angle_gamma   90.00
#
_symmetry.space_group_name_H-M   'P 1'
#
loop_
_entity.id
_entity.type
_entity.pdbx_description
1 polymer ?
#
loop_
_entity_poly.entity_id
_entity_poly.type
_entity_poly.pdbx_seq_one_letter_code
_entity_poly.pdbx_strand_id
1 'polypeptide(L)'
;MVDEPRALEVDEQSITVARYERGLSSYHTRWGTFSDPWTHQPQPKCGFVIKGTEGTISNYDYEKNVRVQTRSQPEGYEIPAAPLEAPFANPVQYFLHCLETGVPVEGPLSVETARIGQQIVDTAVRSASEKRTIALLD
;
A
#
# COMPACT_ATOMS: atom_id res chain seq x y z
N MET A 1 10.29 -23.63 -12.42
CA MET A 1 11.33 -24.22 -11.55
C MET A 1 11.07 -23.59 -10.19
N VAL A 2 10.49 -24.32 -9.28
CA VAL A 2 10.32 -23.84 -7.90
C VAL A 2 11.72 -24.01 -7.30
N ASP A 3 12.39 -22.90 -7.02
CA ASP A 3 13.65 -22.93 -6.30
C ASP A 3 13.47 -23.72 -5.00
N GLU A 4 14.52 -24.44 -4.61
CA GLU A 4 14.53 -25.14 -3.33
C GLU A 4 14.07 -24.20 -2.22
N PRO A 5 13.27 -24.66 -1.25
CA PRO A 5 12.79 -23.81 -0.18
C PRO A 5 14.01 -23.19 0.51
N ARG A 6 14.19 -21.90 0.29
CA ARG A 6 15.19 -21.14 1.04
C ARG A 6 14.75 -21.19 2.49
N ALA A 7 15.66 -21.56 3.37
CA ALA A 7 15.41 -21.48 4.81
C ALA A 7 15.45 -20.00 5.23
N LEU A 8 14.40 -19.26 4.85
CA LEU A 8 14.24 -17.86 5.25
C LEU A 8 13.53 -17.84 6.61
N GLU A 9 14.03 -16.98 7.49
CA GLU A 9 13.43 -16.70 8.80
C GLU A 9 12.27 -15.70 8.72
N VAL A 10 11.90 -15.30 7.49
CA VAL A 10 10.85 -14.30 7.22
C VAL A 10 9.81 -14.84 6.24
N ASP A 11 8.59 -14.36 6.37
CA ASP A 11 7.51 -14.70 5.45
C ASP A 11 7.74 -14.11 4.06
N GLU A 12 7.80 -14.96 3.04
CA GLU A 12 7.92 -14.53 1.65
C GLU A 12 6.60 -14.06 1.05
N GLN A 13 5.50 -14.53 1.60
CA GLN A 13 4.17 -14.22 1.11
C GLN A 13 3.22 -14.03 2.28
N SER A 14 2.41 -12.99 2.22
CA SER A 14 1.33 -12.82 3.17
C SER A 14 0.08 -12.24 2.53
N ILE A 15 -1.07 -12.57 3.11
CA ILE A 15 -2.35 -11.94 2.84
C ILE A 15 -2.94 -11.53 4.17
N THR A 16 -3.11 -10.24 4.36
CA THR A 16 -3.73 -9.68 5.56
C THR A 16 -5.04 -9.03 5.19
N VAL A 17 -6.09 -9.32 5.93
CA VAL A 17 -7.39 -8.67 5.79
C VAL A 17 -7.68 -7.89 7.07
N ALA A 18 -7.83 -6.58 6.93
CA ALA A 18 -8.25 -5.71 8.02
C ALA A 18 -9.72 -5.30 7.84
N ARG A 19 -10.50 -5.46 8.91
CA ARG A 19 -11.90 -5.07 8.96
C ARG A 19 -12.06 -3.77 9.73
N TYR A 20 -12.76 -2.84 9.13
CA TYR A 20 -13.14 -1.56 9.72
C TYR A 20 -14.65 -1.54 9.96
N GLU A 21 -15.13 -0.56 10.67
CA GLU A 21 -16.56 -0.36 10.89
C GLU A 21 -17.35 -0.32 9.57
N ARG A 22 -16.81 0.36 8.54
CA ARG A 22 -17.49 0.61 7.27
C ARG A 22 -16.73 0.12 6.04
N GLY A 23 -15.83 -0.84 6.20
CA GLY A 23 -15.06 -1.33 5.07
C GLY A 23 -14.12 -2.47 5.39
N LEU A 24 -13.44 -2.92 4.36
CA LEU A 24 -12.39 -3.93 4.42
C LEU A 24 -11.21 -3.45 3.60
N SER A 25 -10.00 -3.76 4.05
CA SER A 25 -8.82 -3.73 3.20
C SER A 25 -8.13 -5.08 3.18
N SER A 26 -7.48 -5.39 2.07
CA SER A 26 -6.61 -6.56 1.95
C SER A 26 -5.24 -6.12 1.47
N TYR A 27 -4.22 -6.62 2.14
CA TYR A 27 -2.82 -6.37 1.81
C TYR A 27 -2.21 -7.67 1.34
N HIS A 28 -1.64 -7.66 0.15
CA HIS A 28 -0.99 -8.82 -0.43
C HIS A 28 0.49 -8.48 -0.62
N THR A 29 1.35 -9.18 0.09
CA THR A 29 2.78 -9.09 -0.10
C THR A 29 3.29 -10.38 -0.69
N ARG A 30 4.15 -10.28 -1.71
CA ARG A 30 4.74 -11.43 -2.38
C ARG A 30 6.18 -11.11 -2.76
N TRP A 31 7.05 -12.03 -2.45
CA TRP A 31 8.46 -11.95 -2.82
C TRP A 31 8.83 -13.16 -3.67
N GLY A 32 9.61 -12.95 -4.73
CA GLY A 32 10.10 -14.05 -5.55
C GLY A 32 9.07 -14.75 -6.44
N THR A 33 7.87 -14.18 -6.63
CA THR A 33 6.85 -14.72 -7.53
C THR A 33 6.95 -14.09 -8.92
N PHE A 34 6.61 -14.88 -9.95
CA PHE A 34 6.46 -14.34 -11.29
C PHE A 34 5.19 -13.49 -11.39
N SER A 35 5.27 -12.39 -12.13
CA SER A 35 4.09 -11.63 -12.53
C SER A 35 3.21 -12.46 -13.49
N ASP A 36 1.94 -12.06 -13.62
CA ASP A 36 1.04 -12.61 -14.62
C ASP A 36 1.72 -12.58 -16.00
N PRO A 37 1.84 -13.74 -16.69
CA PRO A 37 2.54 -13.83 -17.99
C PRO A 37 1.88 -12.99 -19.08
N TRP A 38 0.65 -12.56 -18.89
CA TRP A 38 -0.09 -11.70 -19.84
C TRP A 38 0.15 -10.21 -19.59
N THR A 39 0.82 -9.86 -18.52
CA THR A 39 1.30 -8.50 -18.30
C THR A 39 2.76 -8.42 -18.70
N HIS A 40 3.11 -7.45 -19.51
CA HIS A 40 4.50 -7.24 -19.97
C HIS A 40 5.41 -6.67 -18.89
N GLN A 41 5.09 -6.92 -17.61
CA GLN A 41 5.84 -6.35 -16.50
C GLN A 41 6.73 -7.42 -15.87
N PRO A 42 8.03 -7.15 -15.74
CA PRO A 42 8.99 -8.11 -15.21
C PRO A 42 8.94 -8.25 -13.68
N GLN A 43 8.18 -7.41 -13.00
CA GLN A 43 8.07 -7.39 -11.54
C GLN A 43 6.62 -7.60 -11.09
N PRO A 44 6.40 -8.11 -9.87
CA PRO A 44 5.07 -8.14 -9.27
C PRO A 44 4.47 -6.73 -9.25
N LYS A 45 3.22 -6.60 -9.61
CA LYS A 45 2.54 -5.31 -9.58
C LYS A 45 2.45 -4.78 -8.16
N CYS A 46 3.07 -3.62 -7.94
CA CYS A 46 2.77 -2.79 -6.79
C CYS A 46 1.60 -1.89 -7.14
N GLY A 47 0.73 -1.60 -6.19
CA GLY A 47 -0.36 -0.68 -6.44
C GLY A 47 -1.52 -0.87 -5.49
N PHE A 48 -2.58 -0.13 -5.76
CA PHE A 48 -3.80 -0.19 -4.95
C PHE A 48 -5.05 -0.08 -5.82
N VAL A 49 -6.13 -0.63 -5.29
CA VAL A 49 -7.49 -0.42 -5.77
C VAL A 49 -8.36 -0.06 -4.59
N ILE A 50 -9.01 1.10 -4.64
CA ILE A 50 -9.98 1.54 -3.65
C ILE A 50 -11.35 1.52 -4.31
N LYS A 51 -12.26 0.70 -3.79
CA LYS A 51 -13.65 0.58 -4.26
C LYS A 51 -14.58 1.22 -3.25
N GLY A 52 -15.31 2.21 -3.68
CA GLY A 52 -16.36 2.87 -2.91
C GLY A 52 -17.74 2.64 -3.52
N THR A 53 -18.77 3.20 -2.87
CA THR A 53 -20.15 3.12 -3.34
C THR A 53 -20.40 3.93 -4.61
N GLU A 54 -19.61 4.96 -4.86
CA GLU A 54 -19.78 5.88 -5.98
C GLU A 54 -18.77 5.64 -7.12
N GLY A 55 -17.73 4.83 -6.86
CA GLY A 55 -16.73 4.55 -7.88
C GLY A 55 -15.52 3.79 -7.37
N THR A 56 -14.55 3.66 -8.25
CA THR A 56 -13.28 2.97 -7.99
C THR A 56 -12.13 3.86 -8.44
N ILE A 57 -11.07 3.87 -7.64
CA ILE A 57 -9.79 4.45 -8.02
C ILE A 57 -8.70 3.39 -7.94
N SER A 58 -7.74 3.44 -8.85
CA SER A 58 -6.61 2.51 -8.85
C SER A 58 -5.36 3.13 -9.46
N ASN A 59 -4.22 2.63 -9.04
CA ASN A 59 -2.93 2.94 -9.63
C ASN A 59 -2.02 1.71 -9.44
N TYR A 60 -1.23 1.39 -10.45
CA TYR A 60 -0.31 0.26 -10.46
C TYR A 60 1.07 0.68 -10.96
N ASP A 61 2.09 0.04 -10.40
CA ASP A 61 3.47 0.10 -10.90
C ASP A 61 3.99 1.52 -11.17
N TYR A 62 3.65 2.45 -10.28
CA TYR A 62 4.05 3.86 -10.41
C TYR A 62 3.56 4.53 -11.71
N GLU A 63 2.42 4.08 -12.22
CA GLU A 63 1.76 4.73 -13.35
C GLU A 63 1.61 6.23 -13.09
N LYS A 64 1.83 7.02 -14.13
CA LYS A 64 1.73 8.50 -14.05
C LYS A 64 0.29 9.00 -13.93
N ASN A 65 -0.69 8.11 -14.09
CA ASN A 65 -2.10 8.43 -14.04
C ASN A 65 -2.78 7.62 -12.95
N VAL A 66 -3.78 8.21 -12.33
CA VAL A 66 -4.75 7.50 -11.48
C VAL A 66 -5.95 7.15 -12.33
N ARG A 67 -6.34 5.88 -12.33
CA ARG A 67 -7.54 5.43 -13.04
C ARG A 67 -8.75 5.63 -12.15
N VAL A 68 -9.79 6.20 -12.72
CA VAL A 68 -11.05 6.51 -12.03
C VAL A 68 -12.21 5.92 -12.83
N GLN A 69 -13.15 5.31 -12.13
CA GLN A 69 -14.43 4.86 -12.68
C GLN A 69 -15.52 5.31 -11.73
N THR A 70 -16.57 5.91 -12.26
CA THR A 70 -17.72 6.36 -11.47
C THR A 70 -19.02 5.88 -12.10
N ARG A 71 -20.11 6.01 -11.36
CA ARG A 71 -21.45 5.69 -11.89
C ARG A 71 -21.80 6.51 -13.13
N SER A 72 -21.38 7.78 -13.17
CA SER A 72 -21.63 8.69 -14.29
C SER A 72 -20.68 8.46 -15.47
N GLN A 73 -19.54 7.82 -15.25
CA GLN A 73 -18.53 7.50 -16.23
C GLN A 73 -18.07 6.03 -16.09
N PRO A 74 -18.93 5.08 -16.46
CA PRO A 74 -18.68 3.65 -16.25
C PRO A 74 -17.54 3.09 -17.11
N GLU A 75 -17.22 3.74 -18.23
CA GLU A 75 -16.06 3.39 -19.08
C GLU A 75 -14.73 3.73 -18.40
N GLY A 76 -14.76 4.61 -17.38
CA GLY A 76 -13.59 5.08 -16.68
C GLY A 76 -12.83 6.19 -17.42
N TYR A 77 -11.93 6.82 -16.70
CA TYR A 77 -11.04 7.87 -17.21
C TYR A 77 -9.76 7.90 -16.39
N GLU A 78 -8.76 8.60 -16.89
CA GLU A 78 -7.47 8.76 -16.22
C GLU A 78 -7.27 10.22 -15.79
N ILE A 79 -6.72 10.39 -14.60
CA ILE A 79 -6.29 11.70 -14.07
C ILE A 79 -4.77 11.66 -13.98
N PRO A 80 -4.06 12.56 -14.67
CA PRO A 80 -2.62 12.68 -14.52
C PRO A 80 -2.23 13.01 -13.08
N ALA A 81 -1.28 12.27 -12.50
CA ALA A 81 -0.69 12.62 -11.23
C ALA A 81 0.26 13.80 -11.45
N ALA A 82 -0.08 14.96 -10.90
CA ALA A 82 0.82 16.10 -10.91
C ALA A 82 2.07 15.80 -10.07
N PRO A 83 3.29 16.08 -10.58
CA PRO A 83 4.48 15.98 -9.76
C PRO A 83 4.39 16.95 -8.59
N LEU A 84 4.82 16.50 -7.43
CA LEU A 84 4.92 17.37 -6.27
C LEU A 84 6.14 18.27 -6.42
N GLU A 85 5.96 19.55 -6.08
CA GLU A 85 7.06 20.52 -6.04
C GLU A 85 7.79 20.47 -4.68
N ALA A 86 8.99 21.06 -4.63
CA ALA A 86 9.72 21.19 -3.37
C ALA A 86 8.89 22.01 -2.34
N PRO A 87 8.92 21.65 -1.05
CA PRO A 87 9.75 20.61 -0.44
C PRO A 87 9.16 19.20 -0.52
N PHE A 88 7.98 19.02 -1.13
CA PHE A 88 7.22 17.77 -1.13
C PHE A 88 7.66 16.77 -2.22
N ALA A 89 8.61 17.14 -3.07
CA ALA A 89 9.04 16.34 -4.21
C ALA A 89 9.63 14.97 -3.81
N ASN A 90 10.23 14.87 -2.63
CA ASN A 90 10.67 13.60 -2.06
C ASN A 90 10.70 13.64 -0.52
N PRO A 91 10.69 12.47 0.15
CA PRO A 91 10.63 12.38 1.59
C PRO A 91 11.78 13.09 2.33
N VAL A 92 12.98 13.04 1.77
CA VAL A 92 14.16 13.66 2.40
C VAL A 92 14.07 15.18 2.39
N GLN A 93 13.68 15.76 1.27
CA GLN A 93 13.49 17.23 1.15
C GLN A 93 12.40 17.71 2.11
N TYR A 94 11.30 16.98 2.20
CA TYR A 94 10.22 17.32 3.12
C TYR A 94 10.66 17.23 4.58
N PHE A 95 11.39 16.18 4.95
CA PHE A 95 11.89 16.04 6.30
C PHE A 95 12.87 17.17 6.69
N LEU A 96 13.81 17.51 5.79
CA LEU A 96 14.73 18.62 6.01
C LEU A 96 13.99 19.96 6.15
N HIS A 97 12.99 20.19 5.31
CA HIS A 97 12.14 21.37 5.43
C HIS A 97 11.44 21.45 6.80
N CYS A 98 10.91 20.35 7.30
CA CYS A 98 10.30 20.32 8.63
C CYS A 98 11.31 20.63 9.74
N LEU A 99 12.53 20.10 9.63
CA LEU A 99 13.60 20.43 10.60
C LEU A 99 14.01 21.91 10.56
N GLU A 100 14.15 22.49 9.37
CA GLU A 100 14.56 23.89 9.19
C GLU A 100 13.49 24.88 9.65
N THR A 101 12.22 24.55 9.42
CA THR A 101 11.09 25.45 9.72
C THR A 101 10.45 25.21 11.07
N GLY A 102 10.76 24.07 11.73
CA GLY A 102 10.14 23.67 12.99
C GLY A 102 8.69 23.20 12.87
N VAL A 103 8.18 22.98 11.65
CA VAL A 103 6.84 22.43 11.44
C VAL A 103 6.85 20.92 11.67
N PRO A 104 5.75 20.33 12.19
CA PRO A 104 5.66 18.90 12.38
C PRO A 104 5.66 18.14 11.05
N VAL A 105 6.20 16.93 11.05
CA VAL A 105 6.06 16.01 9.91
C VAL A 105 4.65 15.46 9.90
N GLU A 106 3.92 15.67 8.80
CA GLU A 106 2.52 15.24 8.65
C GLU A 106 2.34 14.20 7.55
N GLY A 107 1.15 13.63 7.50
CA GLY A 107 0.74 12.69 6.47
C GLY A 107 1.47 11.33 6.53
N PRO A 108 1.77 10.71 5.39
CA PRO A 108 2.33 9.35 5.33
C PRO A 108 3.70 9.20 6.01
N LEU A 109 4.42 10.29 6.20
CA LEU A 109 5.75 10.31 6.83
C LEU A 109 5.70 10.61 8.33
N SER A 110 4.52 10.88 8.90
CA SER A 110 4.38 11.13 10.33
C SER A 110 4.66 9.88 11.16
N VAL A 111 5.16 10.09 12.38
CA VAL A 111 5.43 9.01 13.34
C VAL A 111 4.14 8.25 13.66
N GLU A 112 3.02 8.95 13.78
CA GLU A 112 1.70 8.37 14.04
C GLU A 112 1.28 7.39 12.95
N THR A 113 1.41 7.80 11.70
CA THR A 113 1.09 6.93 10.55
C THR A 113 2.03 5.73 10.47
N ALA A 114 3.33 5.95 10.70
CA ALA A 114 4.33 4.88 10.73
C ALA A 114 4.04 3.88 11.87
N ARG A 115 3.67 4.37 13.06
CA ARG A 115 3.28 3.55 14.20
C ARG A 115 2.08 2.67 13.87
N ILE A 116 1.02 3.23 13.27
CA ILE A 116 -0.17 2.46 12.87
C ILE A 116 0.22 1.39 11.84
N GLY A 117 1.08 1.72 10.89
CA GLY A 117 1.60 0.74 9.92
C GLY A 117 2.29 -0.44 10.62
N GLN A 118 3.14 -0.18 11.61
CA GLN A 118 3.81 -1.21 12.38
C GLN A 118 2.83 -2.05 13.22
N GLN A 119 1.85 -1.41 13.86
CA GLN A 119 0.80 -2.11 14.61
C GLN A 119 0.00 -3.07 13.72
N ILE A 120 -0.29 -2.69 12.47
CA ILE A 120 -0.98 -3.56 11.51
C ILE A 120 -0.12 -4.80 11.23
N VAL A 121 1.18 -4.64 10.99
CA VAL A 121 2.09 -5.76 10.72
C VAL A 121 2.18 -6.69 11.94
N ASP A 122 2.44 -6.15 13.13
CA ASP A 122 2.56 -6.95 14.36
C ASP A 122 1.26 -7.69 14.69
N THR A 123 0.12 -7.02 14.49
CA THR A 123 -1.20 -7.64 14.67
C THR A 123 -1.43 -8.76 13.67
N ALA A 124 -1.02 -8.58 12.42
CA ALA A 124 -1.16 -9.60 11.38
C ALA A 124 -0.33 -10.85 11.69
N VAL A 125 0.92 -10.68 12.09
CA VAL A 125 1.81 -11.78 12.53
C VAL A 125 1.19 -12.54 13.70
N ARG A 126 0.71 -11.83 14.70
CA ARG A 126 0.04 -12.43 15.85
C ARG A 126 -1.25 -13.15 15.46
N SER A 127 -2.08 -12.56 14.60
CA SER A 127 -3.30 -13.16 14.07
C SER A 127 -3.01 -14.48 13.34
N ALA A 128 -1.97 -14.52 12.52
CA ALA A 128 -1.53 -15.73 11.81
C ALA A 128 -1.06 -16.82 12.78
N SER A 129 -0.25 -16.45 13.78
CA SER A 129 0.24 -17.37 14.80
C SER A 129 -0.88 -17.96 15.66
N GLU A 130 -1.83 -17.14 16.11
CA GLU A 130 -2.95 -17.54 16.95
C GLU A 130 -4.13 -18.12 16.13
N LYS A 131 -4.08 -18.05 14.81
CA LYS A 131 -5.13 -18.54 13.87
C LYS A 131 -6.51 -17.97 14.17
N ARG A 132 -6.58 -16.70 14.54
CA ARG A 132 -7.83 -16.01 14.85
C ARG A 132 -7.75 -14.52 14.48
N THR A 133 -8.91 -13.91 14.36
CA THR A 133 -9.00 -12.45 14.23
C THR A 133 -8.61 -11.78 15.54
N ILE A 134 -7.78 -10.75 15.46
CA ILE A 134 -7.28 -9.97 16.60
C ILE A 134 -7.63 -8.49 16.37
N ALA A 135 -8.00 -7.80 17.42
CA ALA A 135 -8.11 -6.34 17.39
C ALA A 135 -6.73 -5.73 17.16
N LEU A 136 -6.69 -4.56 16.50
CA LEU A 136 -5.44 -3.83 16.31
C LEU A 136 -4.77 -3.62 17.68
N LEU A 137 -3.49 -3.96 17.77
CA LEU A 137 -2.69 -3.73 18.98
C LEU A 137 -2.53 -2.23 19.21
N ASP A 138 -2.54 -1.82 20.48
CA ASP A 138 -2.31 -0.44 20.90
C ASP A 138 -0.83 -0.08 20.85
#